data_dbd5098c11caef60f1c88fbc7af62680
#
_entry.id   dbd5098c11caef60f1c88fbc7af62680
#
_cell.length_a   1.000
_cell.length_b   1.000
_cell.length_c   1.000
_cell.angle_alpha   90.00
_cell.angle_beta   90.00
_cell.angle_gamma   90.00
#
_symmetry.space_group_name_H-M   'P 1'
#
loop_
_entity.id
_entity.type
_entity.pdbx_description
1 polymer ?
#
loop_
_entity_poly.entity_id
_entity_poly.type
_entity_poly.pdbx_seq_one_letter_code
_entity_poly.pdbx_strand_id
1 'polypeptide(L)'
;MRGSVVRGGGHMRIPASAVGITVGPREDEVDARWLMAYAAALGESGPEYFDTTRPGGILAHPLFPVCYEWPLALDVRAKAVPDDVAVRGVHATHRLTLHRPPRAGDRLSTTATVVALERRTPGAYLVLRMDTVDAAGQPVSTTEYGSLYLGVKCDSAPHPNPLPRGARERDTLSPEGRGQGEGAPGAEAWSWSVDVPIAPTLAHVYTECARIWNPIHTDRAIALGAGLPDIILHGTATLALAISQALRQQPRGAATPVRAVAARFGAMVRLPSRLVVRGQAPRPSPAGAIVHFEALAEDGRPAVRDAELVLAP
;
A
#
# COMPACT_ATOMS: atom_id res chain seq x y z
N MET A 1 14.75 52.29 -0.50
CA MET A 1 15.29 51.05 0.08
C MET A 1 14.72 49.87 -0.72
N ARG A 2 15.57 49.23 -1.50
CA ARG A 2 15.18 48.10 -2.35
C ARG A 2 15.34 46.83 -1.52
N GLY A 3 14.22 46.22 -1.15
CA GLY A 3 14.21 44.93 -0.45
C GLY A 3 14.71 43.84 -1.39
N SER A 4 15.86 43.26 -1.04
CA SER A 4 16.43 42.09 -1.68
C SER A 4 15.53 40.88 -1.39
N VAL A 5 14.81 40.40 -2.39
CA VAL A 5 14.16 39.12 -2.35
C VAL A 5 15.24 38.05 -2.49
N VAL A 6 15.67 37.51 -1.37
CA VAL A 6 16.53 36.31 -1.33
C VAL A 6 15.72 35.16 -1.91
N ARG A 7 15.91 34.86 -3.19
CA ARG A 7 15.48 33.58 -3.79
C ARG A 7 16.39 32.50 -3.24
N GLY A 8 16.02 31.94 -2.09
CA GLY A 8 16.61 30.72 -1.57
C GLY A 8 16.24 29.56 -2.48
N GLY A 9 17.07 29.26 -3.48
CA GLY A 9 17.02 28.05 -4.27
C GLY A 9 17.47 26.86 -3.43
N GLY A 10 16.80 26.57 -2.32
CA GLY A 10 16.99 25.34 -1.56
C GLY A 10 16.58 24.17 -2.46
N HIS A 11 17.54 23.35 -2.87
CA HIS A 11 17.23 22.13 -3.61
C HIS A 11 16.33 21.26 -2.72
N MET A 12 15.08 20.98 -3.17
CA MET A 12 14.19 20.04 -2.52
C MET A 12 14.92 18.71 -2.35
N ARG A 13 15.18 18.34 -1.11
CA ARG A 13 16.03 17.20 -0.77
C ARG A 13 15.58 16.53 0.50
N ILE A 14 15.65 15.22 0.53
CA ILE A 14 15.56 14.44 1.76
C ILE A 14 16.99 14.14 2.24
N PRO A 15 17.34 14.49 3.49
CA PRO A 15 18.69 14.27 4.02
C PRO A 15 18.94 12.78 4.29
N ALA A 16 20.19 12.33 4.16
CA ALA A 16 20.57 10.94 4.49
C ALA A 16 20.25 10.54 5.94
N SER A 17 20.25 11.54 6.86
CA SER A 17 19.89 11.36 8.27
C SER A 17 18.42 10.95 8.48
N ALA A 18 17.58 10.98 7.45
CA ALA A 18 16.23 10.42 7.51
C ALA A 18 16.25 8.91 7.78
N VAL A 19 17.27 8.18 7.29
CA VAL A 19 17.42 6.75 7.53
C VAL A 19 17.76 6.50 9.00
N GLY A 20 17.02 5.56 9.61
CA GLY A 20 17.13 5.25 11.04
C GLY A 20 16.15 6.04 11.92
N ILE A 21 15.46 7.06 11.39
CA ILE A 21 14.37 7.72 12.15
C ILE A 21 13.31 6.68 12.46
N THR A 22 12.99 6.57 13.75
CA THR A 22 12.00 5.65 14.28
C THR A 22 10.91 6.41 15.03
N VAL A 23 9.68 5.95 14.90
CA VAL A 23 8.48 6.47 15.59
C VAL A 23 7.70 5.31 16.17
N GLY A 24 7.05 5.55 17.27
CA GLY A 24 6.31 4.56 18.03
C GLY A 24 7.06 4.11 19.30
N PRO A 25 6.62 3.05 19.98
CA PRO A 25 5.45 2.26 19.60
C PRO A 25 4.14 3.07 19.70
N ARG A 26 3.17 2.72 18.86
CA ARG A 26 1.79 3.18 18.91
C ARG A 26 0.91 1.98 19.23
N GLU A 27 0.05 2.17 20.21
CA GLU A 27 -0.91 1.15 20.61
C GLU A 27 -2.26 1.37 19.92
N ASP A 28 -2.82 0.30 19.35
CA ASP A 28 -4.14 0.29 18.73
C ASP A 28 -4.92 -0.95 19.21
N GLU A 29 -6.22 -0.77 19.47
CA GLU A 29 -7.14 -1.85 19.75
C GLU A 29 -7.96 -2.16 18.49
N VAL A 30 -7.91 -3.41 18.05
CA VAL A 30 -8.69 -3.90 16.90
C VAL A 30 -10.01 -4.42 17.40
N ASP A 31 -11.09 -3.72 17.13
CA ASP A 31 -12.44 -4.15 17.46
C ASP A 31 -13.18 -4.75 16.25
N ALA A 32 -14.23 -5.53 16.51
CA ALA A 32 -15.03 -6.14 15.46
C ALA A 32 -15.70 -5.09 14.54
N ARG A 33 -16.09 -3.94 15.10
CA ARG A 33 -16.72 -2.86 14.34
C ARG A 33 -15.77 -2.30 13.29
N TRP A 34 -14.48 -2.12 13.63
CA TRP A 34 -13.48 -1.61 12.69
C TRP A 34 -13.20 -2.61 11.57
N LEU A 35 -13.06 -3.91 11.90
CA LEU A 35 -12.92 -4.96 10.90
C LEU A 35 -14.11 -5.01 9.93
N MET A 36 -15.34 -4.97 10.46
CA MET A 36 -16.57 -4.95 9.66
C MET A 36 -16.68 -3.69 8.80
N ALA A 37 -16.36 -2.50 9.36
CA ALA A 37 -16.40 -1.25 8.62
C ALA A 37 -15.42 -1.25 7.43
N TYR A 38 -14.19 -1.74 7.65
CA TYR A 38 -13.20 -1.85 6.59
C TYR A 38 -13.66 -2.80 5.47
N ALA A 39 -14.17 -3.98 5.83
CA ALA A 39 -14.70 -4.94 4.87
C ALA A 39 -15.89 -4.38 4.09
N ALA A 40 -16.82 -3.70 4.77
CA ALA A 40 -17.98 -3.06 4.14
C ALA A 40 -17.57 -1.96 3.14
N ALA A 41 -16.53 -1.16 3.47
CA ALA A 41 -16.01 -0.14 2.55
C ALA A 41 -15.43 -0.74 1.26
N LEU A 42 -15.02 -2.00 1.29
CA LEU A 42 -14.53 -2.74 0.13
C LEU A 42 -15.65 -3.49 -0.62
N GLY A 43 -16.90 -3.36 -0.17
CA GLY A 43 -18.05 -4.07 -0.76
C GLY A 43 -18.06 -5.57 -0.45
N GLU A 44 -17.39 -5.98 0.64
CA GLU A 44 -17.53 -7.35 1.13
C GLU A 44 -18.92 -7.55 1.75
N SER A 45 -19.48 -8.75 1.60
CA SER A 45 -20.81 -9.09 2.08
C SER A 45 -20.90 -10.50 2.67
N GLY A 46 -19.80 -11.24 2.65
CA GLY A 46 -19.76 -12.61 3.16
C GLY A 46 -19.87 -12.69 4.69
N PRO A 47 -20.50 -13.75 5.23
CA PRO A 47 -20.65 -13.92 6.67
C PRO A 47 -19.31 -14.02 7.40
N GLU A 48 -18.23 -14.39 6.71
CA GLU A 48 -16.88 -14.43 7.26
C GLU A 48 -16.37 -13.07 7.74
N TYR A 49 -16.91 -11.98 7.23
CA TYR A 49 -16.56 -10.61 7.64
C TYR A 49 -17.56 -10.00 8.62
N PHE A 50 -18.78 -10.52 8.72
CA PHE A 50 -19.86 -9.82 9.43
C PHE A 50 -20.56 -10.65 10.51
N ASP A 51 -20.48 -11.98 10.47
CA ASP A 51 -21.13 -12.84 11.46
C ASP A 51 -20.19 -13.12 12.64
N THR A 52 -20.35 -12.34 13.72
CA THR A 52 -19.55 -12.46 14.95
C THR A 52 -19.89 -13.72 15.77
N THR A 53 -20.94 -14.48 15.41
CA THR A 53 -21.28 -15.74 16.07
C THR A 53 -20.47 -16.93 15.55
N ARG A 54 -19.72 -16.76 14.48
CA ARG A 54 -18.90 -17.82 13.88
C ARG A 54 -17.82 -18.30 14.83
N PRO A 55 -17.53 -19.59 14.87
CA PRO A 55 -16.35 -20.11 15.55
C PRO A 55 -15.07 -19.45 15.05
N GLY A 56 -14.30 -18.84 15.96
CA GLY A 56 -13.10 -18.09 15.63
C GLY A 56 -13.32 -16.62 15.25
N GLY A 57 -14.58 -16.15 15.27
CA GLY A 57 -14.97 -14.77 14.99
C GLY A 57 -14.93 -14.40 13.51
N ILE A 58 -14.96 -13.09 13.24
CA ILE A 58 -14.89 -12.53 11.89
C ILE A 58 -13.45 -12.41 11.39
N LEU A 59 -13.27 -12.43 10.07
CA LEU A 59 -11.97 -12.23 9.44
C LEU A 59 -11.60 -10.75 9.32
N ALA A 60 -10.32 -10.45 9.50
CA ALA A 60 -9.75 -9.23 8.99
C ALA A 60 -9.42 -9.39 7.49
N HIS A 61 -9.72 -8.39 6.68
CA HIS A 61 -9.23 -8.35 5.31
C HIS A 61 -7.68 -8.35 5.31
N PRO A 62 -6.99 -9.05 4.40
CA PRO A 62 -5.51 -9.16 4.44
C PRO A 62 -4.77 -7.82 4.46
N LEU A 63 -5.34 -6.77 3.85
CA LEU A 63 -4.73 -5.44 3.83
C LEU A 63 -5.18 -4.54 5.00
N PHE A 64 -5.90 -5.06 5.99
CA PHE A 64 -6.33 -4.29 7.18
C PHE A 64 -5.16 -3.62 7.95
N PRO A 65 -3.94 -4.16 8.00
CA PRO A 65 -2.80 -3.52 8.66
C PRO A 65 -2.58 -2.05 8.28
N VAL A 66 -2.87 -1.64 7.04
CA VAL A 66 -2.75 -0.24 6.61
C VAL A 66 -3.53 0.75 7.49
N CYS A 67 -4.56 0.27 8.19
CA CYS A 67 -5.45 1.09 9.01
C CYS A 67 -4.75 1.58 10.28
N TYR A 68 -4.07 0.71 11.01
CA TYR A 68 -3.33 1.08 12.23
C TYR A 68 -1.90 1.59 11.94
N GLU A 69 -1.37 1.29 10.76
CA GLU A 69 -0.05 1.74 10.30
C GLU A 69 -0.05 3.19 9.80
N TRP A 70 -1.17 3.67 9.26
CA TRP A 70 -1.27 4.98 8.62
C TRP A 70 -0.86 6.17 9.52
N PRO A 71 -1.29 6.28 10.79
CA PRO A 71 -0.87 7.38 11.65
C PRO A 71 0.65 7.43 11.83
N LEU A 72 1.31 6.27 11.99
CA LEU A 72 2.76 6.19 12.10
C LEU A 72 3.48 6.58 10.80
N ALA A 73 2.92 6.24 9.65
CA ALA A 73 3.46 6.67 8.37
C ALA A 73 3.44 8.21 8.24
N LEU A 74 2.41 8.87 8.75
CA LEU A 74 2.34 10.34 8.84
C LEU A 74 3.38 10.91 9.80
N ASP A 75 3.51 10.34 10.99
CA ASP A 75 4.45 10.80 12.02
C ASP A 75 5.92 10.65 11.57
N VAL A 76 6.27 9.53 10.93
CA VAL A 76 7.60 9.34 10.34
C VAL A 76 7.83 10.35 9.23
N ARG A 77 6.85 10.55 8.35
CA ARG A 77 6.97 11.54 7.26
C ARG A 77 7.22 12.94 7.81
N ALA A 78 6.50 13.35 8.84
CA ALA A 78 6.68 14.66 9.48
C ALA A 78 8.07 14.86 10.09
N LYS A 79 8.74 13.78 10.53
CA LYS A 79 10.09 13.84 11.10
C LYS A 79 11.21 13.68 10.06
N ALA A 80 10.95 12.88 9.01
CA ALA A 80 11.98 12.46 8.07
C ALA A 80 12.04 13.31 6.79
N VAL A 81 10.93 13.98 6.44
CA VAL A 81 10.75 14.64 5.15
C VAL A 81 10.36 16.10 5.37
N PRO A 82 11.08 17.09 4.80
CA PRO A 82 10.69 18.50 4.87
C PRO A 82 9.27 18.73 4.31
N ASP A 83 8.54 19.69 4.88
CA ASP A 83 7.13 19.95 4.53
C ASP A 83 6.91 20.27 3.04
N ASP A 84 7.82 21.06 2.43
CA ASP A 84 7.80 21.42 1.02
C ASP A 84 8.06 20.22 0.08
N VAL A 85 8.69 19.17 0.62
CA VAL A 85 8.97 17.91 -0.06
C VAL A 85 7.84 16.91 0.15
N ALA A 86 7.21 16.91 1.33
CA ALA A 86 6.20 15.93 1.72
C ALA A 86 4.99 15.85 0.75
N VAL A 87 4.60 17.00 0.19
CA VAL A 87 3.50 17.11 -0.80
C VAL A 87 3.79 16.44 -2.15
N ARG A 88 5.06 16.07 -2.41
CA ARG A 88 5.49 15.40 -3.64
C ARG A 88 5.53 13.88 -3.53
N GLY A 89 5.25 13.37 -2.34
CA GLY A 89 5.30 11.94 -2.05
C GLY A 89 4.08 11.21 -2.61
N VAL A 90 4.35 10.14 -3.35
CA VAL A 90 3.33 9.18 -3.81
C VAL A 90 3.66 7.80 -3.27
N HIS A 91 2.64 7.03 -2.90
CA HIS A 91 2.81 5.63 -2.51
C HIS A 91 3.21 4.83 -3.75
N ALA A 92 4.40 4.28 -3.76
CA ALA A 92 4.98 3.61 -4.93
C ALA A 92 4.95 2.09 -4.82
N THR A 93 5.25 1.55 -3.63
CA THR A 93 5.27 0.11 -3.38
C THR A 93 4.70 -0.23 -2.01
N HIS A 94 4.10 -1.40 -1.92
CA HIS A 94 3.60 -1.96 -0.66
C HIS A 94 3.98 -3.43 -0.58
N ARG A 95 4.65 -3.83 0.51
CA ARG A 95 4.96 -5.22 0.82
C ARG A 95 4.53 -5.50 2.24
N LEU A 96 3.66 -6.46 2.41
CA LEU A 96 3.11 -6.86 3.70
C LEU A 96 3.36 -8.35 3.92
N THR A 97 3.93 -8.69 5.06
CA THR A 97 3.97 -10.06 5.58
C THR A 97 3.01 -10.16 6.75
N LEU A 98 2.08 -11.09 6.69
CA LEU A 98 1.17 -11.44 7.78
C LEU A 98 1.75 -12.66 8.50
N HIS A 99 2.24 -12.46 9.71
CA HIS A 99 2.67 -13.55 10.59
C HIS A 99 1.45 -14.28 11.16
N ARG A 100 0.40 -13.53 11.43
CA ARG A 100 -0.98 -13.96 11.63
C ARG A 100 -1.96 -12.86 11.23
N PRO A 101 -3.22 -13.18 10.89
CA PRO A 101 -4.22 -12.14 10.67
C PRO A 101 -4.54 -11.39 11.98
N PRO A 102 -4.77 -10.07 11.95
CA PRO A 102 -5.36 -9.35 13.07
C PRO A 102 -6.75 -9.90 13.41
N ARG A 103 -7.15 -9.79 14.68
CA ARG A 103 -8.43 -10.29 15.19
C ARG A 103 -9.11 -9.26 16.05
N ALA A 104 -10.43 -9.34 16.15
CA ALA A 104 -11.18 -8.54 17.11
C ALA A 104 -10.71 -8.88 18.54
N GLY A 105 -10.42 -7.84 19.34
CA GLY A 105 -9.84 -7.95 20.67
C GLY A 105 -8.31 -7.88 20.74
N ASP A 106 -7.63 -7.85 19.59
CA ASP A 106 -6.17 -7.65 19.58
C ASP A 106 -5.81 -6.24 20.10
N ARG A 107 -4.81 -6.18 20.97
CA ARG A 107 -4.07 -4.98 21.30
C ARG A 107 -2.73 -5.05 20.61
N LEU A 108 -2.52 -4.17 19.68
CA LEU A 108 -1.37 -4.16 18.78
C LEU A 108 -0.45 -3.00 19.12
N SER A 109 0.84 -3.26 19.06
CA SER A 109 1.90 -2.27 19.25
C SER A 109 2.72 -2.19 17.97
N THR A 110 2.70 -1.04 17.28
CA THR A 110 3.37 -0.84 15.99
C THR A 110 4.50 0.16 16.12
N THR A 111 5.65 -0.16 15.55
CA THR A 111 6.80 0.74 15.41
C THR A 111 7.14 0.92 13.95
N ALA A 112 7.42 2.16 13.53
CA ALA A 112 7.79 2.51 12.16
C ALA A 112 9.22 3.08 12.10
N THR A 113 10.04 2.59 11.16
CA THR A 113 11.44 3.02 10.96
C THR A 113 11.70 3.28 9.49
N VAL A 114 12.41 4.38 9.18
CA VAL A 114 12.96 4.61 7.84
C VAL A 114 14.13 3.66 7.62
N VAL A 115 13.98 2.69 6.73
CA VAL A 115 14.99 1.65 6.49
C VAL A 115 15.81 1.85 5.22
N ALA A 116 15.37 2.72 4.31
CA ALA A 116 16.14 3.04 3.11
C ALA A 116 15.75 4.41 2.55
N LEU A 117 16.74 5.07 1.93
CA LEU A 117 16.57 6.25 1.12
C LEU A 117 17.46 6.09 -0.12
N GLU A 118 16.85 6.07 -1.31
CA GLU A 118 17.52 5.75 -2.55
C GLU A 118 17.24 6.82 -3.61
N ARG A 119 18.27 7.14 -4.39
CA ARG A 119 18.08 7.95 -5.59
C ARG A 119 17.48 7.07 -6.67
N ARG A 120 16.34 7.48 -7.21
CA ARG A 120 15.69 6.84 -8.36
C ARG A 120 15.26 7.92 -9.36
N THR A 121 15.06 7.53 -10.60
CA THR A 121 14.34 8.35 -11.56
C THR A 121 12.85 7.97 -11.43
N PRO A 122 11.93 8.92 -11.14
CA PRO A 122 12.08 10.39 -11.25
C PRO A 122 12.28 11.13 -9.90
N GLY A 123 12.92 10.59 -8.88
CA GLY A 123 13.08 11.29 -7.61
C GLY A 123 13.76 10.50 -6.49
N ALA A 124 13.43 10.82 -5.23
CA ALA A 124 13.90 10.11 -4.05
C ALA A 124 12.91 9.04 -3.63
N TYR A 125 13.39 7.83 -3.39
CA TYR A 125 12.59 6.71 -2.93
C TYR A 125 12.94 6.39 -1.47
N LEU A 126 11.95 6.49 -0.59
CA LEU A 126 12.07 6.28 0.84
C LEU A 126 11.22 5.07 1.25
N VAL A 127 11.80 4.16 2.02
CA VAL A 127 11.11 2.97 2.53
C VAL A 127 10.94 3.07 4.04
N LEU A 128 9.69 2.97 4.48
CA LEU A 128 9.32 2.77 5.87
C LEU A 128 9.13 1.27 6.08
N ARG A 129 9.69 0.76 7.18
CA ARG A 129 9.35 -0.54 7.71
C ARG A 129 8.49 -0.34 8.97
N MET A 130 7.36 -1.03 9.02
CA MET A 130 6.45 -1.04 10.15
C MET A 130 6.35 -2.47 10.69
N ASP A 131 6.75 -2.65 11.93
CA ASP A 131 6.68 -3.94 12.62
C ASP A 131 5.61 -3.85 13.70
N THR A 132 4.64 -4.76 13.64
CA THR A 132 3.51 -4.84 14.57
C THR A 132 3.57 -6.13 15.36
N VAL A 133 3.45 -6.01 16.68
CA VAL A 133 3.37 -7.12 17.63
C VAL A 133 2.07 -7.06 18.41
N ASP A 134 1.66 -8.20 18.97
CA ASP A 134 0.53 -8.25 19.91
C ASP A 134 0.99 -7.99 21.36
N ALA A 135 0.04 -8.02 22.30
CA ALA A 135 0.29 -7.78 23.72
C ALA A 135 1.29 -8.77 24.37
N ALA A 136 1.52 -9.92 23.75
CA ALA A 136 2.52 -10.90 24.17
C ALA A 136 3.88 -10.71 23.46
N GLY A 137 4.02 -9.66 22.64
CA GLY A 137 5.21 -9.39 21.85
C GLY A 137 5.37 -10.30 20.63
N GLN A 138 4.33 -11.08 20.26
CA GLN A 138 4.39 -11.95 19.10
C GLN A 138 4.13 -11.17 17.81
N PRO A 139 4.88 -11.45 16.72
CA PRO A 139 4.70 -10.78 15.45
C PRO A 139 3.29 -10.97 14.86
N VAL A 140 2.68 -9.88 14.41
CA VAL A 140 1.39 -9.86 13.72
C VAL A 140 1.58 -9.51 12.25
N SER A 141 2.21 -8.37 11.97
CA SER A 141 2.51 -7.96 10.60
C SER A 141 3.86 -7.25 10.50
N THR A 142 4.46 -7.31 9.31
CA THR A 142 5.60 -6.47 8.91
C THR A 142 5.28 -5.87 7.56
N THR A 143 5.31 -4.54 7.46
CA THR A 143 5.04 -3.80 6.23
C THR A 143 6.25 -3.00 5.78
N GLU A 144 6.61 -3.10 4.50
CA GLU A 144 7.49 -2.15 3.83
C GLU A 144 6.65 -1.24 2.93
N TYR A 145 6.59 0.03 3.31
CA TYR A 145 5.86 1.09 2.62
C TYR A 145 6.84 1.98 1.87
N GLY A 146 6.87 1.88 0.55
CA GLY A 146 7.77 2.65 -0.30
C GLY A 146 7.10 3.90 -0.87
N SER A 147 7.66 5.08 -0.57
CA SER A 147 7.22 6.37 -1.11
C SER A 147 8.21 6.89 -2.12
N LEU A 148 7.72 7.41 -3.26
CA LEU A 148 8.52 8.10 -4.25
C LEU A 148 8.20 9.60 -4.19
N TYR A 149 9.22 10.43 -3.94
CA TYR A 149 9.12 11.88 -3.89
C TYR A 149 9.58 12.46 -5.23
N LEU A 150 8.63 12.88 -6.06
CA LEU A 150 8.86 13.26 -7.45
C LEU A 150 9.66 14.56 -7.56
N GLY A 151 10.74 14.53 -8.38
CA GLY A 151 11.63 15.67 -8.59
C GLY A 151 12.51 16.02 -7.39
N VAL A 152 12.52 15.21 -6.34
CA VAL A 152 13.28 15.43 -5.11
C VAL A 152 14.63 14.73 -5.19
N LYS A 153 15.68 15.41 -4.72
CA LYS A 153 17.03 14.83 -4.60
C LYS A 153 17.22 14.17 -3.25
N CYS A 154 18.11 13.19 -3.16
CA CYS A 154 18.59 12.64 -1.90
C CYS A 154 20.03 12.16 -2.04
N ASP A 155 20.71 11.98 -0.91
CA ASP A 155 21.89 11.13 -0.81
C ASP A 155 21.42 9.73 -0.50
N SER A 156 21.81 8.76 -1.32
CA SER A 156 21.47 7.35 -1.06
C SER A 156 22.12 6.92 0.25
N ALA A 157 21.31 6.43 1.17
CA ALA A 157 21.76 5.87 2.42
C ALA A 157 21.00 4.57 2.68
N PRO A 158 21.63 3.41 2.52
CA PRO A 158 21.04 2.15 2.92
C PRO A 158 21.02 2.02 4.45
N HIS A 159 20.05 1.32 4.97
CA HIS A 159 20.02 0.96 6.40
C HIS A 159 21.32 0.25 6.79
N PRO A 160 21.92 0.53 7.96
CA PRO A 160 23.15 -0.10 8.42
C PRO A 160 23.02 -1.62 8.61
N ASN A 161 21.81 -2.15 8.70
CA ASN A 161 21.53 -3.60 8.70
C ASN A 161 20.53 -3.93 7.57
N PRO A 162 20.98 -4.04 6.31
CA PRO A 162 20.10 -4.27 5.19
C PRO A 162 19.43 -5.64 5.30
N LEU A 163 18.13 -5.69 4.97
CA LEU A 163 17.41 -6.95 4.80
C LEU A 163 18.16 -7.89 3.82
N PRO A 164 18.07 -9.21 4.00
CA PRO A 164 18.73 -10.18 3.13
C PRO A 164 18.49 -9.89 1.64
N ARG A 165 19.51 -9.98 0.83
CA ARG A 165 19.53 -9.60 -0.60
C ARG A 165 18.43 -10.26 -1.46
N GLY A 166 17.90 -11.41 -1.09
CA GLY A 166 16.83 -12.10 -1.82
C GLY A 166 15.53 -11.31 -2.01
N ALA A 167 15.30 -10.26 -1.22
CA ALA A 167 14.16 -9.35 -1.37
C ALA A 167 14.45 -8.16 -2.30
N ARG A 168 15.72 -7.91 -2.67
CA ARG A 168 16.15 -6.72 -3.43
C ARG A 168 16.30 -6.95 -4.93
N GLU A 169 16.53 -8.18 -5.38
CA GLU A 169 16.97 -8.45 -6.76
C GLU A 169 15.89 -8.33 -7.85
N ARG A 170 14.62 -8.03 -7.49
CA ARG A 170 13.55 -7.77 -8.48
C ARG A 170 13.15 -6.30 -8.59
N ASP A 171 13.96 -5.38 -8.09
CA ASP A 171 13.60 -3.96 -7.96
C ASP A 171 14.29 -3.06 -9.00
N THR A 172 14.47 -3.54 -10.23
CA THR A 172 14.89 -2.70 -11.36
C THR A 172 13.71 -1.87 -11.87
N LEU A 173 13.46 -0.73 -11.20
CA LEU A 173 12.65 0.35 -11.73
C LEU A 173 13.46 1.12 -12.76
N SER A 174 13.51 0.67 -14.01
CA SER A 174 13.85 1.51 -15.14
C SER A 174 12.57 2.09 -15.76
N PRO A 175 12.44 3.41 -15.89
CA PRO A 175 11.29 4.03 -16.57
C PRO A 175 11.46 4.08 -18.11
N GLU A 176 12.46 3.43 -18.69
CA GLU A 176 12.68 3.41 -20.13
C GLU A 176 12.42 2.04 -20.71
N GLY A 177 11.29 1.89 -21.37
CA GLY A 177 10.90 0.71 -22.11
C GLY A 177 9.84 0.99 -23.17
N ARG A 178 10.08 1.97 -24.04
CA ARG A 178 9.61 1.85 -25.43
C ARG A 178 10.64 0.99 -26.17
N GLY A 179 10.50 -0.30 -26.05
CA GLY A 179 11.17 -1.30 -26.88
C GLY A 179 10.10 -2.25 -27.37
N GLN A 180 9.80 -2.18 -28.64
CA GLN A 180 9.11 -3.26 -29.35
C GLN A 180 10.00 -4.48 -29.34
N GLY A 181 9.45 -5.62 -28.90
CA GLY A 181 9.95 -6.95 -29.28
C GLY A 181 11.12 -7.43 -28.45
N GLU A 182 10.75 -8.26 -27.50
CA GLU A 182 11.29 -9.59 -27.24
C GLU A 182 10.55 -10.10 -26.02
N GLY A 183 9.79 -11.18 -26.18
CA GLY A 183 8.95 -11.73 -25.12
C GLY A 183 9.79 -12.11 -23.90
N ALA A 184 9.45 -11.52 -22.75
CA ALA A 184 9.88 -12.06 -21.47
C ALA A 184 9.51 -13.56 -21.41
N PRO A 185 10.33 -14.43 -20.88
CA PRO A 185 10.04 -15.87 -20.85
C PRO A 185 8.76 -16.11 -20.05
N GLY A 186 7.67 -16.51 -20.78
CA GLY A 186 6.44 -17.01 -20.18
C GLY A 186 5.54 -15.99 -19.52
N ALA A 187 5.10 -14.94 -20.25
CA ALA A 187 3.89 -14.21 -19.86
C ALA A 187 2.69 -15.17 -20.01
N GLU A 188 2.40 -15.93 -18.94
CA GLU A 188 1.17 -16.71 -18.91
C GLU A 188 -0.02 -15.78 -19.05
N ALA A 189 -0.97 -16.22 -19.88
CA ALA A 189 -2.22 -15.50 -20.10
C ALA A 189 -2.97 -15.28 -18.79
N TRP A 190 -3.67 -14.15 -18.67
CA TRP A 190 -4.57 -13.89 -17.55
C TRP A 190 -5.67 -14.96 -17.53
N SER A 191 -5.84 -15.64 -16.40
CA SER A 191 -6.81 -16.72 -16.26
C SER A 191 -8.21 -16.21 -15.95
N TRP A 192 -8.30 -15.01 -15.38
CA TRP A 192 -9.57 -14.38 -15.02
C TRP A 192 -9.46 -12.86 -15.12
N SER A 193 -10.60 -12.21 -15.30
CA SER A 193 -10.74 -10.75 -15.32
C SER A 193 -12.10 -10.36 -14.79
N VAL A 194 -12.18 -9.34 -13.94
CA VAL A 194 -13.40 -8.85 -13.29
C VAL A 194 -13.45 -7.34 -13.37
N ASP A 195 -14.59 -6.81 -13.76
CA ASP A 195 -14.90 -5.39 -13.71
C ASP A 195 -15.40 -5.00 -12.31
N VAL A 196 -14.75 -4.01 -11.69
CA VAL A 196 -15.10 -3.50 -10.37
C VAL A 196 -15.55 -2.05 -10.51
N PRO A 197 -16.84 -1.74 -10.30
CA PRO A 197 -17.33 -0.38 -10.34
C PRO A 197 -16.79 0.43 -9.15
N ILE A 198 -16.34 1.65 -9.42
CA ILE A 198 -15.86 2.60 -8.41
C ILE A 198 -16.91 3.69 -8.23
N ALA A 199 -17.64 3.60 -7.12
CA ALA A 199 -18.68 4.57 -6.79
C ALA A 199 -18.11 5.97 -6.53
N PRO A 200 -18.86 7.06 -6.81
CA PRO A 200 -18.38 8.43 -6.61
C PRO A 200 -18.03 8.76 -5.16
N THR A 201 -18.61 8.05 -4.19
CA THR A 201 -18.41 8.28 -2.75
C THR A 201 -17.42 7.30 -2.11
N LEU A 202 -16.87 6.35 -2.86
CA LEU A 202 -16.04 5.27 -2.30
C LEU A 202 -14.82 5.80 -1.54
N ALA A 203 -14.16 6.85 -2.02
CA ALA A 203 -13.01 7.42 -1.34
C ALA A 203 -13.38 7.98 0.05
N HIS A 204 -14.55 8.62 0.18
CA HIS A 204 -15.05 9.12 1.45
C HIS A 204 -15.38 7.98 2.42
N VAL A 205 -16.10 6.96 1.93
CA VAL A 205 -16.44 5.76 2.73
C VAL A 205 -15.18 5.06 3.21
N TYR A 206 -14.22 4.83 2.29
CA TYR A 206 -12.97 4.17 2.64
C TYR A 206 -12.15 4.97 3.65
N THR A 207 -12.04 6.30 3.47
CA THR A 207 -11.35 7.19 4.41
C THR A 207 -11.83 6.98 5.85
N GLU A 208 -13.15 7.00 6.06
CA GLU A 208 -13.74 6.89 7.39
C GLU A 208 -13.63 5.46 7.95
N CYS A 209 -13.93 4.45 7.14
CA CYS A 209 -13.91 3.06 7.58
C CYS A 209 -12.49 2.54 7.84
N ALA A 210 -11.53 2.94 7.02
CA ALA A 210 -10.11 2.59 7.20
C ALA A 210 -9.39 3.50 8.20
N ARG A 211 -9.96 4.65 8.58
CA ARG A 211 -9.33 5.71 9.37
C ARG A 211 -8.05 6.25 8.71
N ILE A 212 -8.05 6.32 7.39
CA ILE A 212 -6.93 6.82 6.58
C ILE A 212 -7.29 8.21 6.06
N TRP A 213 -7.06 9.22 6.87
CA TRP A 213 -7.41 10.61 6.56
C TRP A 213 -6.28 11.29 5.78
N ASN A 214 -6.48 11.42 4.48
CA ASN A 214 -5.64 12.23 3.62
C ASN A 214 -6.57 13.04 2.69
N PRO A 215 -6.63 14.36 2.83
CA PRO A 215 -7.67 15.18 2.20
C PRO A 215 -7.62 15.20 0.66
N ILE A 216 -6.52 14.79 0.03
CA ILE A 216 -6.47 14.66 -1.45
C ILE A 216 -7.48 13.63 -2.00
N HIS A 217 -8.01 12.77 -1.14
CA HIS A 217 -8.98 11.74 -1.51
C HIS A 217 -10.43 12.16 -1.24
N THR A 218 -10.64 13.22 -0.47
CA THR A 218 -12.00 13.62 0.01
C THR A 218 -12.32 15.08 -0.18
N ASP A 219 -11.31 15.96 -0.25
CA ASP A 219 -11.50 17.39 -0.47
C ASP A 219 -11.00 17.79 -1.86
N ARG A 220 -11.95 18.17 -2.72
CA ARG A 220 -11.64 18.54 -4.11
C ARG A 220 -10.75 19.79 -4.21
N ALA A 221 -10.94 20.77 -3.32
CA ALA A 221 -10.12 21.98 -3.36
C ALA A 221 -8.66 21.68 -3.02
N ILE A 222 -8.44 20.80 -2.04
CA ILE A 222 -7.09 20.33 -1.65
C ILE A 222 -6.48 19.45 -2.77
N ALA A 223 -7.25 18.57 -3.37
CA ALA A 223 -6.79 17.74 -4.48
C ALA A 223 -6.32 18.60 -5.67
N LEU A 224 -7.12 19.57 -6.08
CA LEU A 224 -6.78 20.53 -7.14
C LEU A 224 -5.55 21.37 -6.78
N GLY A 225 -5.46 21.85 -5.53
CA GLY A 225 -4.30 22.57 -5.02
C GLY A 225 -3.01 21.75 -4.99
N ALA A 226 -3.12 20.43 -4.85
CA ALA A 226 -2.02 19.48 -4.96
C ALA A 226 -1.66 19.11 -6.42
N GLY A 227 -2.33 19.69 -7.42
CA GLY A 227 -2.10 19.44 -8.84
C GLY A 227 -2.79 18.18 -9.38
N LEU A 228 -3.71 17.59 -8.63
CA LEU A 228 -4.52 16.47 -9.10
C LEU A 228 -5.69 16.99 -9.95
N PRO A 229 -6.20 16.20 -10.91
CA PRO A 229 -7.33 16.61 -11.75
C PRO A 229 -8.67 16.64 -11.01
N ASP A 230 -8.79 15.85 -9.94
CA ASP A 230 -9.91 15.74 -9.02
C ASP A 230 -9.48 14.92 -7.80
N ILE A 231 -10.39 14.64 -6.84
CA ILE A 231 -10.14 13.61 -5.83
C ILE A 231 -9.89 12.26 -6.52
N ILE A 232 -9.06 11.45 -5.91
CA ILE A 232 -8.66 10.12 -6.43
C ILE A 232 -8.89 9.05 -5.35
N LEU A 233 -9.12 7.81 -5.77
CA LEU A 233 -9.21 6.69 -4.84
C LEU A 233 -7.83 6.43 -4.20
N HIS A 234 -7.82 6.05 -2.93
CA HIS A 234 -6.60 5.63 -2.23
C HIS A 234 -5.93 4.44 -2.95
N GLY A 235 -4.60 4.47 -3.07
CA GLY A 235 -3.85 3.34 -3.58
C GLY A 235 -4.11 2.06 -2.78
N THR A 236 -4.18 2.18 -1.45
CA THR A 236 -4.51 1.05 -0.56
C THR A 236 -5.93 0.52 -0.75
N ALA A 237 -6.92 1.38 -1.04
CA ALA A 237 -8.27 0.93 -1.41
C ALA A 237 -8.26 0.17 -2.74
N THR A 238 -7.54 0.69 -3.74
CA THR A 238 -7.38 0.05 -5.05
C THR A 238 -6.75 -1.34 -4.91
N LEU A 239 -5.69 -1.45 -4.10
CA LEU A 239 -5.03 -2.74 -3.83
C LEU A 239 -5.95 -3.68 -3.06
N ALA A 240 -6.67 -3.20 -2.04
CA ALA A 240 -7.59 -4.01 -1.26
C ALA A 240 -8.72 -4.57 -2.12
N LEU A 241 -9.34 -3.75 -2.99
CA LEU A 241 -10.34 -4.21 -3.95
C LEU A 241 -9.78 -5.30 -4.89
N ALA A 242 -8.54 -5.13 -5.36
CA ALA A 242 -7.91 -6.12 -6.22
C ALA A 242 -7.62 -7.44 -5.46
N ILE A 243 -7.18 -7.38 -4.21
CA ILE A 243 -7.00 -8.56 -3.34
C ILE A 243 -8.33 -9.27 -3.12
N SER A 244 -9.42 -8.54 -2.84
CA SER A 244 -10.77 -9.11 -2.71
C SER A 244 -11.15 -9.92 -3.95
N GLN A 245 -10.91 -9.38 -5.16
CA GLN A 245 -11.21 -10.12 -6.39
C GLN A 245 -10.31 -11.35 -6.54
N ALA A 246 -9.01 -11.24 -6.25
CA ALA A 246 -8.08 -12.37 -6.31
C ALA A 246 -8.47 -13.50 -5.34
N LEU A 247 -8.93 -13.15 -4.13
CA LEU A 247 -9.40 -14.12 -3.14
C LEU A 247 -10.71 -14.80 -3.58
N ARG A 248 -11.64 -14.07 -4.20
CA ARG A 248 -12.90 -14.65 -4.72
C ARG A 248 -12.68 -15.70 -5.80
N GLN A 249 -11.52 -15.69 -6.47
CA GLN A 249 -11.13 -16.73 -7.43
C GLN A 249 -10.56 -17.98 -6.74
N GLN A 250 -10.35 -17.98 -5.42
CA GLN A 250 -9.81 -19.13 -4.70
C GLN A 250 -10.94 -20.04 -4.20
N PRO A 251 -10.70 -21.35 -4.06
CA PRO A 251 -11.74 -22.30 -3.59
C PRO A 251 -12.35 -21.94 -2.23
N ARG A 252 -11.56 -21.30 -1.34
CA ARG A 252 -12.01 -20.89 0.00
C ARG A 252 -12.48 -19.43 0.04
N GLY A 253 -12.49 -18.74 -1.10
CA GLY A 253 -12.85 -17.32 -1.17
C GLY A 253 -12.07 -16.46 -0.16
N ALA A 254 -12.76 -15.57 0.52
CA ALA A 254 -12.20 -14.69 1.55
C ALA A 254 -11.56 -15.44 2.74
N ALA A 255 -11.95 -16.69 2.98
CA ALA A 255 -11.35 -17.52 4.04
C ALA A 255 -10.01 -18.16 3.64
N THR A 256 -9.50 -17.88 2.43
CA THR A 256 -8.18 -18.33 2.01
C THR A 256 -7.11 -17.62 2.83
N PRO A 257 -6.24 -18.33 3.58
CA PRO A 257 -5.24 -17.69 4.40
C PRO A 257 -4.17 -17.02 3.54
N VAL A 258 -3.89 -15.76 3.84
CA VAL A 258 -2.86 -14.95 3.17
C VAL A 258 -1.64 -14.81 4.08
N ARG A 259 -0.46 -15.03 3.53
CA ARG A 259 0.82 -14.83 4.22
C ARG A 259 1.52 -13.54 3.83
N ALA A 260 1.42 -13.15 2.57
CA ALA A 260 2.07 -11.92 2.11
C ALA A 260 1.32 -11.30 0.94
N VAL A 261 1.49 -10.00 0.82
CA VAL A 261 1.05 -9.17 -0.30
C VAL A 261 2.23 -8.32 -0.76
N ALA A 262 2.47 -8.26 -2.06
CA ALA A 262 3.39 -7.30 -2.65
C ALA A 262 2.71 -6.61 -3.83
N ALA A 263 2.95 -5.31 -4.01
CA ALA A 263 2.38 -4.56 -5.13
C ALA A 263 3.16 -3.29 -5.43
N ARG A 264 3.00 -2.80 -6.66
CA ARG A 264 3.47 -1.47 -7.11
C ARG A 264 2.26 -0.66 -7.56
N PHE A 265 2.28 0.63 -7.20
CA PHE A 265 1.25 1.57 -7.62
C PHE A 265 1.68 2.34 -8.87
N GLY A 266 0.71 2.67 -9.70
CA GLY A 266 0.93 3.37 -10.96
C GLY A 266 -0.12 4.44 -11.23
N ALA A 267 -1.07 4.21 -12.14
CA ALA A 267 -2.09 5.17 -12.52
C ALA A 267 -3.04 5.51 -11.35
N MET A 268 -3.46 6.76 -11.29
CA MET A 268 -4.52 7.22 -10.38
C MET A 268 -5.88 6.67 -10.80
N VAL A 269 -6.69 6.27 -9.83
CA VAL A 269 -8.08 5.85 -10.03
C VAL A 269 -9.01 7.01 -9.71
N ARG A 270 -9.74 7.49 -10.70
CA ARG A 270 -10.71 8.57 -10.55
C ARG A 270 -12.05 8.05 -10.01
N LEU A 271 -12.91 8.96 -9.56
CA LEU A 271 -14.26 8.64 -9.09
C LEU A 271 -15.29 9.56 -9.76
N PRO A 272 -16.42 9.03 -10.29
CA PRO A 272 -16.65 7.59 -10.49
C PRO A 272 -15.81 7.03 -11.62
N SER A 273 -15.56 5.71 -11.62
CA SER A 273 -14.86 5.02 -12.71
C SER A 273 -15.04 3.50 -12.60
N ARG A 274 -14.20 2.76 -13.30
CA ARG A 274 -14.14 1.29 -13.26
C ARG A 274 -12.69 0.84 -13.14
N LEU A 275 -12.47 -0.21 -12.33
CA LEU A 275 -11.24 -0.99 -12.37
C LEU A 275 -11.46 -2.28 -13.12
N VAL A 276 -10.48 -2.72 -13.90
CA VAL A 276 -10.40 -4.08 -14.41
C VAL A 276 -9.34 -4.82 -13.61
N VAL A 277 -9.75 -5.74 -12.76
CA VAL A 277 -8.83 -6.60 -12.00
C VAL A 277 -8.67 -7.92 -12.74
N ARG A 278 -7.43 -8.32 -13.01
CA ARG A 278 -7.14 -9.57 -13.68
C ARG A 278 -5.97 -10.29 -13.02
N GLY A 279 -5.98 -11.62 -13.08
CA GLY A 279 -4.96 -12.41 -12.44
C GLY A 279 -4.74 -13.77 -13.09
N GLN A 280 -3.71 -14.45 -12.60
CA GLN A 280 -3.30 -15.76 -13.05
C GLN A 280 -3.83 -16.84 -12.09
N ALA A 281 -3.84 -18.09 -12.54
CA ALA A 281 -4.07 -19.23 -11.67
C ALA A 281 -2.98 -19.31 -10.60
N PRO A 282 -3.29 -19.79 -9.37
CA PRO A 282 -2.30 -19.99 -8.33
C PRO A 282 -1.17 -20.91 -8.79
N ARG A 283 0.07 -20.51 -8.51
CA ARG A 283 1.26 -21.33 -8.78
C ARG A 283 1.82 -21.86 -7.46
N PRO A 284 2.14 -23.14 -7.36
CA PRO A 284 2.82 -23.70 -6.19
C PRO A 284 4.14 -22.97 -5.88
N SER A 285 4.41 -22.76 -4.60
CA SER A 285 5.69 -22.24 -4.11
C SER A 285 6.06 -22.91 -2.79
N PRO A 286 7.32 -22.82 -2.33
CA PRO A 286 7.70 -23.33 -1.02
C PRO A 286 6.95 -22.73 0.15
N ALA A 287 6.40 -21.51 -0.02
CA ALA A 287 5.62 -20.80 0.99
C ALA A 287 4.10 -21.07 0.91
N GLY A 288 3.65 -21.92 -0.03
CA GLY A 288 2.24 -22.17 -0.34
C GLY A 288 1.95 -21.98 -1.82
N ALA A 289 1.05 -21.08 -2.18
CA ALA A 289 0.78 -20.74 -3.58
C ALA A 289 0.91 -19.22 -3.81
N ILE A 290 1.31 -18.83 -5.01
CA ILE A 290 1.41 -17.42 -5.41
C ILE A 290 0.38 -17.14 -6.50
N VAL A 291 -0.42 -16.09 -6.30
CA VAL A 291 -1.33 -15.52 -7.31
C VAL A 291 -0.75 -14.20 -7.79
N HIS A 292 -0.45 -14.10 -9.08
CA HIS A 292 -0.11 -12.82 -9.70
C HIS A 292 -1.37 -12.15 -10.21
N PHE A 293 -1.48 -10.83 -9.98
CA PHE A 293 -2.62 -10.05 -10.41
C PHE A 293 -2.24 -8.59 -10.68
N GLU A 294 -3.12 -7.87 -11.34
CA GLU A 294 -3.02 -6.43 -11.54
C GLU A 294 -4.41 -5.79 -11.57
N ALA A 295 -4.45 -4.47 -11.41
CA ALA A 295 -5.66 -3.69 -11.57
C ALA A 295 -5.41 -2.53 -12.55
N LEU A 296 -6.23 -2.44 -13.58
CA LEU A 296 -6.16 -1.39 -14.58
C LEU A 296 -7.21 -0.32 -14.27
N ALA A 297 -6.80 0.94 -14.32
CA ALA A 297 -7.72 2.06 -14.30
C ALA A 297 -8.56 2.08 -15.59
N GLU A 298 -9.61 2.90 -15.61
CA GLU A 298 -10.55 3.00 -16.74
C GLU A 298 -9.89 3.34 -18.08
N ASP A 299 -8.77 4.06 -18.06
CA ASP A 299 -7.96 4.39 -19.24
C ASP A 299 -7.00 3.26 -19.69
N GLY A 300 -7.11 2.08 -19.06
CA GLY A 300 -6.29 0.91 -19.37
C GLY A 300 -4.89 0.93 -18.78
N ARG A 301 -4.47 2.00 -18.08
CA ARG A 301 -3.17 2.05 -17.43
C ARG A 301 -3.17 1.28 -16.10
N PRO A 302 -2.09 0.55 -15.75
CA PRO A 302 -2.03 -0.16 -14.50
C PRO A 302 -2.06 0.80 -13.30
N ALA A 303 -3.09 0.69 -12.45
CA ALA A 303 -3.19 1.35 -11.15
C ALA A 303 -2.46 0.53 -10.07
N VAL A 304 -2.55 -0.80 -10.16
CA VAL A 304 -1.77 -1.77 -9.38
C VAL A 304 -1.12 -2.74 -10.36
N ARG A 305 0.17 -2.96 -10.22
CA ARG A 305 0.96 -3.85 -11.10
C ARG A 305 1.96 -4.66 -10.31
N ASP A 306 2.51 -5.68 -10.94
CA ASP A 306 3.49 -6.58 -10.34
C ASP A 306 3.00 -7.08 -8.97
N ALA A 307 1.68 -7.32 -8.85
CA ALA A 307 1.08 -7.69 -7.59
C ALA A 307 1.13 -9.21 -7.38
N GLU A 308 1.53 -9.58 -6.17
CA GLU A 308 1.64 -10.96 -5.71
C GLU A 308 0.84 -11.14 -4.42
N LEU A 309 0.05 -12.20 -4.37
CA LEU A 309 -0.64 -12.66 -3.17
C LEU A 309 -0.09 -14.04 -2.82
N VAL A 310 0.59 -14.16 -1.69
CA VAL A 310 1.12 -15.44 -1.20
C VAL A 310 0.08 -16.06 -0.28
N LEU A 311 -0.48 -17.20 -0.71
CA LEU A 311 -1.45 -17.98 0.02
C LEU A 311 -0.73 -19.00 0.91
N ALA A 312 -1.23 -19.18 2.15
CA ALA A 312 -0.72 -20.25 3.00
C ALA A 312 -1.13 -21.63 2.45
N PRO A 313 -0.38 -22.68 2.76
CA PRO A 313 -0.72 -24.06 2.42
C PRO A 313 -2.10 -24.51 2.92
#